data_a26155c2a13347ca45d39f5536843573
#
_entry.id   a26155c2a13347ca45d39f5536843573
#
_cell.length_a   1.000
_cell.length_b   1.000
_cell.length_c   1.000
_cell.angle_alpha   90.00
_cell.angle_beta   90.00
_cell.angle_gamma   90.00
#
_symmetry.space_group_name_H-M   'P 1'
#
loop_
_entity.id
_entity.type
_entity.pdbx_description
1 polymer ?
#
loop_
_entity_poly.entity_id
_entity_poly.type
_entity_poly.pdbx_seq_one_letter_code
_entity_poly.pdbx_strand_id
1 'polypeptide(L)'
;MKLFSHKKRPVHLGPYPLERLPRVADPASTPLGSDGQRRGEDRQPGPHSAAHAYSLYLDLFDAERTGAISPQAPIPDDLAERSRNLKSGLYFLDADMAGCGIIPDEAWTGEQQPHRFAVVSLVAHTRTYGSVQPGDEWIDGTRQANADLRASELGVITASYIRRLGFDAIAHTPTATDLDLERVALQCGLIERRHGELRAPFLKSGFALSVVSTDMELTPDAPLARRGPLARSRST
;
A
#
# COMPACT_ATOMS: atom_id res chain seq x y z
N MET A 1 -13.03 -9.43 9.01
CA MET A 1 -13.62 -9.84 7.72
C MET A 1 -12.67 -9.37 6.64
N LYS A 2 -11.98 -10.26 5.94
CA LYS A 2 -11.19 -9.87 4.76
C LYS A 2 -12.18 -9.37 3.71
N LEU A 3 -12.07 -8.11 3.32
CA LEU A 3 -12.91 -7.50 2.28
C LEU A 3 -12.79 -8.25 0.94
N PHE A 4 -11.65 -8.89 0.71
CA PHE A 4 -11.34 -9.62 -0.50
C PHE A 4 -10.52 -10.87 -0.18
N SER A 5 -11.16 -11.98 0.12
CA SER A 5 -10.50 -13.28 0.12
C SER A 5 -10.76 -13.97 -1.22
N HIS A 6 -9.69 -14.20 -1.99
CA HIS A 6 -9.78 -14.79 -3.32
C HIS A 6 -9.70 -16.32 -3.32
N LYS A 7 -9.52 -16.95 -2.17
CA LYS A 7 -9.26 -18.40 -2.06
C LYS A 7 -10.26 -19.31 -2.76
N LYS A 8 -11.43 -18.82 -3.13
CA LYS A 8 -12.47 -19.59 -3.84
C LYS A 8 -13.20 -18.77 -4.91
N ARG A 9 -12.61 -17.68 -5.41
CA ARG A 9 -13.23 -16.82 -6.41
C ARG A 9 -12.38 -16.83 -7.68
N PRO A 10 -12.99 -16.72 -8.86
CA PRO A 10 -12.24 -16.45 -10.09
C PRO A 10 -11.49 -15.12 -9.96
N VAL A 11 -10.40 -14.98 -10.69
CA VAL A 11 -9.66 -13.71 -10.76
C VAL A 11 -10.61 -12.60 -11.16
N HIS A 12 -10.63 -11.52 -10.40
CA HIS A 12 -11.46 -10.35 -10.65
C HIS A 12 -10.60 -9.19 -11.15
N LEU A 13 -10.96 -8.64 -12.29
CA LEU A 13 -10.22 -7.56 -12.96
C LEU A 13 -10.78 -6.15 -12.64
N GLY A 14 -11.45 -5.99 -11.52
CA GLY A 14 -12.09 -4.73 -11.12
C GLY A 14 -13.47 -4.52 -11.75
N PRO A 15 -14.12 -3.37 -11.54
CA PRO A 15 -13.67 -2.35 -10.60
C PRO A 15 -13.78 -2.79 -9.15
N TYR A 16 -12.75 -2.53 -8.37
CA TYR A 16 -12.71 -2.82 -6.94
C TYR A 16 -13.48 -1.76 -6.14
N PRO A 17 -13.95 -2.04 -4.91
CA PRO A 17 -14.70 -1.07 -4.11
C PRO A 17 -13.97 0.26 -3.89
N LEU A 18 -12.65 0.25 -3.75
CA LEU A 18 -11.84 1.45 -3.64
C LEU A 18 -11.93 2.34 -4.89
N GLU A 19 -12.02 1.74 -6.08
CA GLU A 19 -12.10 2.45 -7.36
C GLU A 19 -13.46 3.15 -7.55
N ARG A 20 -14.49 2.74 -6.80
CA ARG A 20 -15.84 3.33 -6.83
C ARG A 20 -15.99 4.52 -5.88
N LEU A 21 -14.98 4.83 -5.08
CA LEU A 21 -15.01 5.98 -4.20
C LEU A 21 -14.81 7.27 -5.01
N PRO A 22 -15.46 8.39 -4.62
CA PRO A 22 -15.24 9.68 -5.25
C PRO A 22 -13.76 10.09 -5.20
N ARG A 23 -13.26 10.58 -6.32
CA ARG A 23 -11.87 11.03 -6.49
C ARG A 23 -11.82 12.53 -6.68
N VAL A 24 -10.69 13.14 -6.37
CA VAL A 24 -10.44 14.56 -6.63
C VAL A 24 -10.32 14.77 -8.14
N ALA A 25 -11.00 15.81 -8.66
CA ALA A 25 -11.00 16.10 -10.09
C ALA A 25 -9.63 16.62 -10.57
N ASP A 26 -8.93 17.39 -9.72
CA ASP A 26 -7.59 17.90 -10.01
C ASP A 26 -6.62 17.48 -8.90
N PRO A 27 -5.86 16.39 -9.10
CA PRO A 27 -4.89 15.89 -8.12
C PRO A 27 -3.78 16.90 -7.78
N ALA A 28 -3.39 17.75 -8.73
CA ALA A 28 -2.31 18.71 -8.53
C ALA A 28 -2.69 19.84 -7.56
N SER A 29 -3.99 20.11 -7.38
CA SER A 29 -4.48 21.14 -6.45
C SER A 29 -4.60 20.67 -5.00
N THR A 30 -4.34 19.41 -4.71
CA THR A 30 -4.52 18.84 -3.37
C THR A 30 -3.21 18.77 -2.61
N PRO A 31 -3.00 19.58 -1.56
CA PRO A 31 -1.82 19.46 -0.71
C PRO A 31 -1.86 18.11 0.02
N LEU A 32 -0.96 17.21 -0.32
CA LEU A 32 -0.84 15.91 0.29
C LEU A 32 0.37 15.89 1.23
N GLY A 33 0.25 16.56 2.38
CA GLY A 33 1.20 16.37 3.46
C GLY A 33 0.99 15.00 4.11
N SER A 34 2.07 14.29 4.41
CA SER A 34 2.02 12.99 5.10
C SER A 34 1.93 13.12 6.63
N ASP A 35 1.94 14.36 7.17
CA ASP A 35 1.85 14.55 8.62
C ASP A 35 0.54 13.98 9.16
N GLY A 36 0.64 12.99 10.00
CA GLY A 36 -0.52 12.32 10.60
C GLY A 36 -0.13 10.99 11.19
N GLN A 37 -0.75 10.64 12.29
CA GLN A 37 -0.55 9.35 12.93
C GLN A 37 -1.42 8.30 12.24
N ARG A 38 -0.85 7.12 11.95
CA ARG A 38 -1.64 6.00 11.45
C ARG A 38 -2.63 5.54 12.51
N ARG A 39 -3.86 5.33 12.11
CA ARG A 39 -4.86 4.76 13.02
C ARG A 39 -4.55 3.31 13.30
N GLY A 40 -4.60 2.93 14.60
CA GLY A 40 -4.48 1.54 15.03
C GLY A 40 -3.06 1.02 15.01
N GLU A 41 -2.07 1.92 15.23
CA GLU A 41 -0.69 1.51 15.51
C GLU A 41 -0.65 0.43 16.58
N ASP A 42 0.27 -0.50 16.41
CA ASP A 42 0.49 -1.58 17.35
C ASP A 42 1.33 -1.09 18.54
N ARG A 43 1.27 -1.83 19.65
CA ARG A 43 2.16 -1.58 20.77
C ARG A 43 3.59 -1.87 20.35
N GLN A 44 4.53 -1.08 20.85
CA GLN A 44 5.97 -1.32 20.59
C GLN A 44 6.37 -2.69 21.13
N PRO A 45 7.13 -3.47 20.34
CA PRO A 45 7.57 -4.81 20.77
C PRO A 45 8.52 -4.72 21.94
N GLY A 46 8.24 -5.47 23.00
CA GLY A 46 9.19 -5.71 24.09
C GLY A 46 10.29 -6.69 23.68
N PRO A 47 11.33 -6.85 24.50
CA PRO A 47 12.53 -7.65 24.16
C PRO A 47 12.23 -9.14 23.87
N HIS A 48 11.11 -9.66 24.33
CA HIS A 48 10.71 -11.06 24.14
C HIS A 48 9.49 -11.22 23.23
N SER A 49 9.15 -10.15 22.48
CA SER A 49 8.04 -10.21 21.54
C SER A 49 8.36 -11.06 20.33
N ALA A 50 7.38 -11.83 19.87
CA ALA A 50 7.45 -12.57 18.62
C ALA A 50 7.62 -11.65 17.37
N ALA A 51 7.36 -10.33 17.50
CA ALA A 51 7.64 -9.36 16.45
C ALA A 51 9.11 -9.39 15.98
N HIS A 52 10.05 -9.64 16.90
CA HIS A 52 11.46 -9.75 16.54
C HIS A 52 11.79 -10.94 15.63
N ALA A 53 10.96 -11.99 15.62
CA ALA A 53 11.15 -13.10 14.71
C ALA A 53 10.91 -12.73 13.24
N TYR A 54 10.23 -11.61 12.97
CA TYR A 54 9.99 -11.13 11.62
C TYR A 54 11.16 -10.36 11.02
N SER A 55 12.06 -9.81 11.84
CA SER A 55 13.15 -8.92 11.37
C SER A 55 14.03 -9.61 10.32
N LEU A 56 14.43 -10.86 10.57
CA LEU A 56 15.25 -11.62 9.61
C LEU A 56 14.59 -11.73 8.22
N TYR A 57 13.29 -11.94 8.19
CA TYR A 57 12.55 -12.07 6.92
C TYR A 57 12.33 -10.72 6.26
N LEU A 58 12.17 -9.64 7.02
CA LEU A 58 12.14 -8.28 6.50
C LEU A 58 13.48 -7.94 5.84
N ASP A 59 14.61 -8.23 6.50
CA ASP A 59 15.94 -8.02 5.94
C ASP A 59 16.16 -8.77 4.61
N LEU A 60 15.62 -10.00 4.48
CA LEU A 60 15.68 -10.75 3.22
C LEU A 60 14.90 -10.07 2.10
N PHE A 61 13.68 -9.56 2.36
CA PHE A 61 12.93 -8.81 1.37
C PHE A 61 13.60 -7.47 1.04
N ASP A 62 14.17 -6.80 2.03
CA ASP A 62 14.88 -5.53 1.81
C ASP A 62 16.11 -5.71 0.91
N ALA A 63 16.78 -6.86 0.96
CA ALA A 63 17.88 -7.20 0.08
C ALA A 63 17.43 -7.43 -1.39
N GLU A 64 16.19 -7.80 -1.62
CA GLU A 64 15.61 -8.11 -2.94
C GLU A 64 14.81 -6.96 -3.57
N ARG A 65 14.90 -5.75 -2.99
CA ARG A 65 14.17 -4.55 -3.45
C ARG A 65 14.49 -4.16 -4.89
N THR A 66 15.72 -4.40 -5.32
CA THR A 66 16.26 -4.09 -6.65
C THR A 66 16.61 -5.37 -7.40
N GLY A 67 17.00 -5.27 -8.65
CA GLY A 67 17.46 -6.43 -9.42
C GLY A 67 17.61 -6.14 -10.91
N ALA A 68 18.08 -7.11 -11.66
CA ALA A 68 18.31 -6.97 -13.08
C ALA A 68 16.99 -6.82 -13.87
N ILE A 69 17.03 -5.98 -14.89
CA ILE A 69 15.93 -5.76 -15.83
C ILE A 69 16.07 -6.77 -16.99
N SER A 70 14.99 -7.45 -17.30
CA SER A 70 14.92 -8.38 -18.43
C SER A 70 14.72 -7.64 -19.77
N PRO A 71 14.93 -8.28 -20.92
CA PRO A 71 14.48 -7.74 -22.20
C PRO A 71 12.98 -7.44 -22.19
N GLN A 72 12.59 -6.41 -22.96
CA GLN A 72 11.18 -5.99 -23.07
C GLN A 72 10.27 -7.16 -23.47
N ALA A 73 9.30 -7.44 -22.63
CA ALA A 73 8.25 -8.43 -22.88
C ALA A 73 7.04 -7.77 -23.58
N PRO A 74 6.20 -8.54 -24.28
CA PRO A 74 4.92 -8.05 -24.77
C PRO A 74 4.04 -7.63 -23.58
N ILE A 75 3.56 -6.38 -23.62
CA ILE A 75 2.65 -5.81 -22.61
C ILE A 75 1.49 -5.12 -23.35
N PRO A 76 0.34 -4.91 -22.70
CA PRO A 76 -0.75 -4.13 -23.27
C PRO A 76 -0.30 -2.70 -23.64
N ASP A 77 -0.75 -2.19 -24.78
CA ASP A 77 -0.53 -0.80 -25.18
C ASP A 77 -1.38 0.16 -24.33
N ASP A 78 -2.56 -0.27 -23.92
CA ASP A 78 -3.46 0.51 -23.06
C ASP A 78 -2.93 0.60 -21.63
N LEU A 79 -2.59 1.83 -21.21
CA LEU A 79 -2.07 2.13 -19.87
C LEU A 79 -3.07 1.78 -18.77
N ALA A 80 -4.37 1.92 -19.03
CA ALA A 80 -5.41 1.55 -18.07
C ALA A 80 -5.47 0.02 -17.86
N GLU A 81 -5.22 -0.74 -18.92
CA GLU A 81 -5.11 -2.20 -18.82
C GLU A 81 -3.88 -2.62 -18.04
N ARG A 82 -2.71 -1.97 -18.26
CA ARG A 82 -1.49 -2.21 -17.46
C ARG A 82 -1.77 -2.01 -15.97
N SER A 83 -2.34 -0.85 -15.61
CA SER A 83 -2.68 -0.53 -14.21
C SER A 83 -3.68 -1.52 -13.62
N ARG A 84 -4.69 -1.91 -14.37
CA ARG A 84 -5.68 -2.90 -13.96
C ARG A 84 -5.05 -4.27 -13.71
N ASN A 85 -4.13 -4.70 -14.58
CA ASN A 85 -3.45 -5.99 -14.46
C ASN A 85 -2.55 -6.04 -13.21
N LEU A 86 -1.79 -4.97 -12.94
CA LEU A 86 -0.96 -4.88 -11.73
C LEU A 86 -1.80 -4.87 -10.46
N LYS A 87 -2.87 -4.06 -10.41
CA LYS A 87 -3.80 -4.04 -9.27
C LYS A 87 -4.45 -5.40 -9.06
N SER A 88 -4.89 -6.06 -10.13
CA SER A 88 -5.50 -7.39 -10.05
C SER A 88 -4.52 -8.44 -9.56
N GLY A 89 -3.26 -8.37 -9.98
CA GLY A 89 -2.18 -9.22 -9.46
C GLY A 89 -1.99 -9.05 -7.95
N LEU A 90 -1.94 -7.81 -7.47
CA LEU A 90 -1.83 -7.52 -6.05
C LEU A 90 -3.02 -8.06 -5.24
N TYR A 91 -4.25 -7.86 -5.73
CA TYR A 91 -5.44 -8.43 -5.07
C TYR A 91 -5.45 -9.97 -5.10
N PHE A 92 -4.96 -10.58 -6.18
CA PHE A 92 -4.79 -12.04 -6.26
C PHE A 92 -3.79 -12.55 -5.22
N LEU A 93 -2.74 -11.77 -4.94
CA LEU A 93 -1.74 -12.06 -3.92
C LEU A 93 -2.16 -11.63 -2.50
N ASP A 94 -3.46 -11.40 -2.28
CA ASP A 94 -4.06 -11.06 -0.98
C ASP A 94 -3.70 -9.65 -0.44
N ALA A 95 -3.36 -8.68 -1.30
CA ALA A 95 -3.40 -7.29 -0.89
C ALA A 95 -4.83 -6.88 -0.49
N ASP A 96 -4.99 -6.12 0.59
CA ASP A 96 -6.30 -5.60 0.99
C ASP A 96 -6.74 -4.44 0.10
N MET A 97 -5.78 -3.61 -0.36
CA MET A 97 -6.01 -2.55 -1.35
C MET A 97 -4.80 -2.39 -2.25
N ALA A 98 -5.04 -1.98 -3.48
CA ALA A 98 -4.01 -1.68 -4.46
C ALA A 98 -4.36 -0.42 -5.25
N GLY A 99 -3.36 0.33 -5.69
CA GLY A 99 -3.52 1.52 -6.51
C GLY A 99 -2.26 1.81 -7.33
N CYS A 100 -2.43 2.63 -8.35
CA CYS A 100 -1.33 3.14 -9.15
C CYS A 100 -1.34 4.66 -9.11
N GLY A 101 -0.19 5.31 -9.25
CA GLY A 101 -0.14 6.77 -9.23
C GLY A 101 1.12 7.34 -9.81
N ILE A 102 1.18 8.68 -9.84
CA ILE A 102 2.40 9.43 -10.11
C ILE A 102 3.07 9.71 -8.77
N ILE A 103 4.39 9.53 -8.74
CA ILE A 103 5.20 9.85 -7.55
C ILE A 103 5.40 11.37 -7.53
N PRO A 104 4.93 12.09 -6.50
CA PRO A 104 5.27 13.51 -6.34
C PRO A 104 6.77 13.67 -6.03
N ASP A 105 7.39 14.71 -6.55
CA ASP A 105 8.82 14.97 -6.30
C ASP A 105 9.11 15.10 -4.79
N GLU A 106 8.19 15.67 -4.03
CA GLU A 106 8.30 15.84 -2.57
C GLU A 106 8.12 14.53 -1.79
N ALA A 107 7.77 13.44 -2.45
CA ALA A 107 7.70 12.12 -1.80
C ALA A 107 9.06 11.45 -1.67
N TRP A 108 10.07 11.90 -2.40
CA TRP A 108 11.42 11.37 -2.28
C TRP A 108 12.09 11.86 -0.99
N THR A 109 12.48 10.93 -0.14
CA THR A 109 13.15 11.19 1.15
C THR A 109 14.62 10.75 1.13
N GLY A 110 14.98 9.92 0.18
CA GLY A 110 16.32 9.43 -0.09
C GLY A 110 16.78 9.76 -1.51
N GLU A 111 17.47 8.82 -2.14
CA GLU A 111 17.96 8.98 -3.51
C GLU A 111 16.80 8.95 -4.52
N GLN A 112 16.61 10.05 -5.25
CA GLN A 112 15.59 10.13 -6.28
C GLN A 112 15.99 9.33 -7.51
N GLN A 113 15.14 8.41 -7.91
CA GLN A 113 15.30 7.63 -9.13
C GLN A 113 14.53 8.27 -10.30
N PRO A 114 14.85 7.93 -11.56
CA PRO A 114 14.12 8.43 -12.74
C PRO A 114 12.74 7.76 -12.89
N HIS A 115 12.12 7.36 -11.79
CA HIS A 115 10.82 6.70 -11.75
C HIS A 115 9.70 7.72 -11.54
N ARG A 116 8.75 7.70 -12.44
CA ARG A 116 7.59 8.60 -12.40
C ARG A 116 6.34 7.96 -11.82
N PHE A 117 6.21 6.64 -11.96
CA PHE A 117 5.00 5.93 -11.57
C PHE A 117 5.21 5.07 -10.34
N ALA A 118 4.14 4.88 -9.61
CA ALA A 118 4.08 4.00 -8.44
C ALA A 118 2.97 2.97 -8.56
N VAL A 119 3.26 1.78 -8.04
CA VAL A 119 2.25 0.77 -7.71
C VAL A 119 2.26 0.59 -6.21
N VAL A 120 1.12 0.81 -5.56
CA VAL A 120 1.01 0.81 -4.11
C VAL A 120 0.16 -0.37 -3.66
N SER A 121 0.63 -1.09 -2.66
CA SER A 121 -0.14 -2.09 -1.95
C SER A 121 -0.33 -1.72 -0.49
N LEU A 122 -1.48 -2.11 0.05
CA LEU A 122 -1.83 -1.93 1.45
C LEU A 122 -2.28 -3.28 2.02
N VAL A 123 -1.72 -3.62 3.17
CA VAL A 123 -2.04 -4.82 3.95
C VAL A 123 -2.58 -4.40 5.30
N ALA A 124 -3.80 -4.81 5.62
CA ALA A 124 -4.44 -4.52 6.90
C ALA A 124 -3.93 -5.42 8.01
N HIS A 125 -3.95 -4.92 9.24
CA HIS A 125 -3.75 -5.78 10.40
C HIS A 125 -4.85 -6.85 10.46
N THR A 126 -4.47 -8.11 10.50
CA THR A 126 -5.40 -9.24 10.36
C THR A 126 -6.11 -9.61 11.64
N ARG A 127 -5.61 -9.18 12.78
CA ARG A 127 -6.14 -9.52 14.11
C ARG A 127 -6.33 -8.28 14.96
N THR A 128 -7.30 -8.32 15.84
CA THR A 128 -7.47 -7.35 16.91
C THR A 128 -7.13 -8.02 18.23
N TYR A 129 -6.39 -7.32 19.08
CA TYR A 129 -6.24 -7.75 20.46
C TYR A 129 -7.59 -7.64 21.16
N GLY A 130 -7.88 -8.63 22.01
CA GLY A 130 -8.88 -8.46 23.04
C GLY A 130 -8.41 -7.48 24.12
N SER A 131 -8.96 -7.56 25.32
CA SER A 131 -8.40 -6.88 26.50
C SER A 131 -6.99 -7.45 26.74
N VAL A 132 -5.98 -6.55 26.79
CA VAL A 132 -4.61 -6.95 27.10
C VAL A 132 -4.55 -7.55 28.51
N GLN A 133 -4.02 -8.75 28.61
CA GLN A 133 -3.80 -9.44 29.88
C GLN A 133 -2.33 -9.37 30.26
N PRO A 134 -1.97 -9.42 31.55
CA PRO A 134 -0.58 -9.64 31.95
C PRO A 134 -0.03 -10.93 31.30
N GLY A 135 1.15 -10.85 30.68
CA GLY A 135 1.76 -11.97 29.96
C GLY A 135 1.51 -11.98 28.46
N ASP A 136 0.75 -11.02 27.93
CA ASP A 136 0.50 -10.91 26.48
C ASP A 136 1.64 -10.14 25.74
N GLU A 137 2.69 -9.73 26.44
CA GLU A 137 3.80 -8.93 25.87
C GLU A 137 4.50 -9.64 24.71
N TRP A 138 4.41 -10.96 24.62
CA TRP A 138 5.00 -11.73 23.52
C TRP A 138 4.36 -11.44 22.16
N ILE A 139 3.13 -10.92 22.12
CA ILE A 139 2.44 -10.57 20.87
C ILE A 139 2.53 -9.09 20.52
N ASP A 140 3.13 -8.25 21.39
CA ASP A 140 3.25 -6.82 21.13
C ASP A 140 4.04 -6.56 19.83
N GLY A 141 3.53 -5.65 18.99
CA GLY A 141 4.13 -5.34 17.70
C GLY A 141 3.96 -6.41 16.63
N THR A 142 3.49 -7.63 16.97
CA THR A 142 3.43 -8.76 16.03
C THR A 142 2.45 -8.52 14.89
N ARG A 143 1.35 -7.79 15.11
CA ARG A 143 0.39 -7.45 14.05
C ARG A 143 1.02 -6.53 13.02
N GLN A 144 1.75 -5.51 13.48
CA GLN A 144 2.47 -4.59 12.61
C GLN A 144 3.56 -5.35 11.84
N ALA A 145 4.41 -6.10 12.54
CA ALA A 145 5.49 -6.88 11.93
C ALA A 145 4.98 -7.88 10.88
N ASN A 146 3.83 -8.51 11.12
CA ASN A 146 3.20 -9.39 10.14
C ASN A 146 2.68 -8.63 8.92
N ALA A 147 2.06 -7.47 9.11
CA ALA A 147 1.58 -6.65 8.02
C ALA A 147 2.76 -6.07 7.20
N ASP A 148 3.84 -5.66 7.87
CA ASP A 148 5.07 -5.17 7.23
C ASP A 148 5.70 -6.26 6.37
N LEU A 149 5.83 -7.48 6.89
CA LEU A 149 6.34 -8.61 6.12
C LEU A 149 5.51 -8.88 4.87
N ARG A 150 4.19 -8.90 5.00
CA ARG A 150 3.28 -9.11 3.87
C ARG A 150 3.34 -7.97 2.85
N ALA A 151 3.46 -6.72 3.31
CA ALA A 151 3.62 -5.58 2.42
C ALA A 151 4.96 -5.64 1.68
N SER A 152 6.06 -6.00 2.37
CA SER A 152 7.39 -6.17 1.77
C SER A 152 7.37 -7.27 0.71
N GLU A 153 6.77 -8.43 0.99
CA GLU A 153 6.59 -9.53 0.03
C GLU A 153 5.88 -9.04 -1.23
N LEU A 154 4.73 -8.36 -1.09
CA LEU A 154 3.96 -7.85 -2.22
C LEU A 154 4.75 -6.83 -3.04
N GLY A 155 5.47 -5.93 -2.38
CA GLY A 155 6.31 -4.94 -3.04
C GLY A 155 7.43 -5.58 -3.85
N VAL A 156 8.19 -6.49 -3.25
CA VAL A 156 9.33 -7.14 -3.90
C VAL A 156 8.88 -8.03 -5.06
N ILE A 157 7.82 -8.82 -4.88
CA ILE A 157 7.28 -9.66 -5.97
C ILE A 157 6.80 -8.78 -7.14
N THR A 158 6.10 -7.67 -6.84
CA THR A 158 5.61 -6.76 -7.88
C THR A 158 6.76 -6.06 -8.61
N ALA A 159 7.78 -5.57 -7.91
CA ALA A 159 8.96 -4.98 -8.52
C ALA A 159 9.70 -5.99 -9.39
N SER A 160 9.91 -7.21 -8.89
CA SER A 160 10.52 -8.29 -9.66
C SER A 160 9.71 -8.64 -10.92
N TYR A 161 8.38 -8.64 -10.83
CA TYR A 161 7.51 -8.86 -11.99
C TYR A 161 7.65 -7.75 -13.03
N ILE A 162 7.65 -6.47 -12.61
CA ILE A 162 7.81 -5.32 -13.51
C ILE A 162 9.19 -5.38 -14.20
N ARG A 163 10.27 -5.70 -13.46
CA ARG A 163 11.60 -5.90 -14.05
C ARG A 163 11.63 -7.03 -15.08
N ARG A 164 10.85 -8.11 -14.88
CA ARG A 164 10.71 -9.18 -15.87
C ARG A 164 9.93 -8.77 -17.13
N LEU A 165 9.11 -7.72 -17.02
CA LEU A 165 8.45 -7.11 -18.18
C LEU A 165 9.38 -6.16 -18.98
N GLY A 166 10.59 -5.89 -18.48
CA GLY A 166 11.59 -5.05 -19.15
C GLY A 166 11.60 -3.60 -18.72
N PHE A 167 11.03 -3.27 -17.56
CA PHE A 167 11.03 -1.93 -16.98
C PHE A 167 11.84 -1.88 -15.69
N ASP A 168 12.41 -0.71 -15.39
CA ASP A 168 13.04 -0.51 -14.09
C ASP A 168 12.01 -0.39 -12.99
N ALA A 169 12.30 -1.02 -11.85
CA ALA A 169 11.41 -0.99 -10.69
C ALA A 169 12.14 -1.29 -9.39
N ILE A 170 11.84 -0.50 -8.37
CA ILE A 170 12.39 -0.64 -7.02
C ILE A 170 11.22 -0.79 -6.04
N ALA A 171 11.32 -1.79 -5.16
CA ALA A 171 10.39 -1.93 -4.06
C ALA A 171 10.81 -1.03 -2.88
N HIS A 172 9.88 -0.24 -2.38
CA HIS A 172 9.99 0.52 -1.13
C HIS A 172 9.13 -0.17 -0.09
N THR A 173 9.79 -0.74 0.91
CA THR A 173 9.17 -1.53 1.98
C THR A 173 8.95 -0.68 3.23
N PRO A 174 8.20 -1.15 4.23
CA PRO A 174 8.06 -0.44 5.50
C PRO A 174 9.38 -0.20 6.24
N THR A 175 10.39 -1.06 6.01
CA THR A 175 11.70 -1.04 6.69
C THR A 175 12.81 -0.43 5.85
N ALA A 176 12.68 -0.42 4.51
CA ALA A 176 13.69 0.11 3.60
C ALA A 176 13.05 0.88 2.46
N THR A 177 13.11 2.20 2.51
CA THR A 177 12.47 3.09 1.55
C THR A 177 13.23 4.39 1.35
N ASP A 178 13.18 4.91 0.13
CA ASP A 178 13.61 6.26 -0.25
C ASP A 178 12.40 7.15 -0.53
N LEU A 179 11.18 6.67 -0.22
CA LEU A 179 9.92 7.37 -0.44
C LEU A 179 9.12 7.53 0.86
N ASP A 180 8.41 8.63 0.97
CA ASP A 180 7.30 8.79 1.92
C ASP A 180 6.10 7.95 1.41
N LEU A 181 5.99 6.74 1.94
CA LEU A 181 4.97 5.75 1.52
C LEU A 181 3.54 6.27 1.72
N GLU A 182 3.30 7.03 2.81
CA GLU A 182 2.00 7.62 3.11
C GLU A 182 1.61 8.67 2.09
N ARG A 183 2.55 9.52 1.70
CA ARG A 183 2.33 10.55 0.69
C ARG A 183 1.96 9.93 -0.66
N VAL A 184 2.67 8.90 -1.08
CA VAL A 184 2.35 8.16 -2.31
C VAL A 184 0.99 7.47 -2.20
N ALA A 185 0.68 6.83 -1.06
CA ALA A 185 -0.61 6.18 -0.85
C ALA A 185 -1.79 7.17 -0.80
N LEU A 186 -1.58 8.39 -0.28
CA LEU A 186 -2.56 9.50 -0.35
C LEU A 186 -2.80 9.91 -1.81
N GLN A 187 -1.72 10.07 -2.59
CA GLN A 187 -1.78 10.43 -4.00
C GLN A 187 -2.53 9.40 -4.84
N CYS A 188 -2.33 8.12 -4.55
CA CYS A 188 -3.04 7.02 -5.21
C CYS A 188 -4.47 6.81 -4.64
N GLY A 189 -4.85 7.54 -3.59
CA GLY A 189 -6.15 7.42 -2.95
C GLY A 189 -6.40 6.07 -2.28
N LEU A 190 -5.37 5.43 -1.73
CA LEU A 190 -5.52 4.25 -0.88
C LEU A 190 -5.87 4.63 0.54
N ILE A 191 -5.37 5.78 0.98
CA ILE A 191 -5.63 6.32 2.32
C ILE A 191 -6.16 7.73 2.23
N GLU A 192 -6.80 8.18 3.29
CA GLU A 192 -7.28 9.55 3.46
C GLU A 192 -6.82 10.11 4.80
N ARG A 193 -6.65 11.43 4.88
CA ARG A 193 -6.44 12.12 6.15
C ARG A 193 -7.79 12.54 6.72
N ARG A 194 -8.08 12.09 7.93
CA ARG A 194 -9.32 12.44 8.62
C ARG A 194 -9.07 12.74 10.09
N HIS A 195 -9.39 13.95 10.52
CA HIS A 195 -9.17 14.41 11.91
C HIS A 195 -7.72 14.23 12.40
N GLY A 196 -6.74 14.47 11.54
CA GLY A 196 -5.31 14.32 11.88
C GLY A 196 -4.78 12.88 11.83
N GLU A 197 -5.63 11.90 11.55
CA GLU A 197 -5.22 10.50 11.40
C GLU A 197 -5.21 10.06 9.94
N LEU A 198 -4.26 9.21 9.59
CA LEU A 198 -4.24 8.49 8.32
C LEU A 198 -5.10 7.23 8.43
N ARG A 199 -6.04 7.09 7.53
CA ARG A 199 -7.01 5.99 7.51
C ARG A 199 -7.15 5.41 6.12
N ALA A 200 -7.25 4.09 6.05
CA ALA A 200 -7.65 3.41 4.83
C ALA A 200 -9.18 3.27 4.79
N PRO A 201 -9.84 3.54 3.63
CA PRO A 201 -11.26 3.28 3.48
C PRO A 201 -11.60 1.82 3.81
N PHE A 202 -12.77 1.60 4.39
CA PHE A 202 -13.29 0.27 4.76
C PHE A 202 -12.51 -0.45 5.87
N LEU A 203 -11.34 0.04 6.31
CA LEU A 203 -10.57 -0.57 7.38
C LEU A 203 -10.79 0.16 8.70
N LYS A 204 -10.81 -0.62 9.76
CA LYS A 204 -10.90 -0.14 11.15
C LYS A 204 -9.60 -0.36 11.93
N SER A 205 -8.72 -1.18 11.39
CA SER A 205 -7.41 -1.53 11.97
C SER A 205 -6.29 -0.71 11.34
N GLY A 206 -5.10 -0.81 11.90
CA GLY A 206 -3.87 -0.36 11.28
C GLY A 206 -3.54 -1.11 10.00
N PHE A 207 -2.53 -0.66 9.29
CA PHE A 207 -2.10 -1.22 8.01
C PHE A 207 -0.61 -0.99 7.79
N ALA A 208 -0.04 -1.79 6.91
CA ALA A 208 1.28 -1.58 6.31
C ALA A 208 1.13 -1.19 4.84
N LEU A 209 2.12 -0.48 4.32
CA LEU A 209 2.20 -0.04 2.92
C LEU A 209 3.47 -0.57 2.29
N SER A 210 3.41 -0.89 1.01
CA SER A 210 4.59 -0.91 0.16
C SER A 210 4.33 -0.16 -1.13
N VAL A 211 5.38 0.42 -1.69
CA VAL A 211 5.35 1.16 -2.95
C VAL A 211 6.37 0.55 -3.88
N VAL A 212 6.02 0.34 -5.12
CA VAL A 212 6.97 0.02 -6.18
C VAL A 212 7.07 1.24 -7.07
N SER A 213 8.24 1.87 -7.09
CA SER A 213 8.53 2.93 -8.05
C SER A 213 9.01 2.32 -9.37
N THR A 214 8.62 2.92 -10.52
CA THR A 214 8.95 2.37 -11.84
C THR A 214 8.91 3.43 -12.93
N ASP A 215 9.62 3.19 -14.03
CA ASP A 215 9.53 3.92 -15.30
C ASP A 215 8.41 3.38 -16.20
N MET A 216 7.79 2.23 -15.84
CA MET A 216 6.64 1.68 -16.56
C MET A 216 5.45 2.65 -16.53
N GLU A 217 5.05 3.13 -17.70
CA GLU A 217 3.90 4.03 -17.81
C GLU A 217 2.59 3.34 -17.43
N LEU A 218 1.83 4.02 -16.57
CA LEU A 218 0.57 3.54 -16.00
C LEU A 218 -0.50 4.64 -16.05
N THR A 219 -1.76 4.26 -16.05
CA THR A 219 -2.86 5.20 -15.75
C THR A 219 -2.94 5.41 -14.24
N PRO A 220 -2.71 6.64 -13.74
CA PRO A 220 -2.75 6.91 -12.31
C PRO A 220 -4.18 6.94 -11.77
N ASP A 221 -4.36 6.43 -10.58
CA ASP A 221 -5.51 6.75 -9.73
C ASP A 221 -5.37 8.17 -9.16
N ALA A 222 -6.46 8.80 -8.78
CA ALA A 222 -6.46 10.11 -8.14
C ALA A 222 -6.70 10.00 -6.62
N PRO A 223 -6.32 11.00 -5.82
CA PRO A 223 -6.63 11.07 -4.41
C PRO A 223 -8.13 10.95 -4.12
N LEU A 224 -8.48 10.46 -2.95
CA LEU A 224 -9.89 10.41 -2.51
C LEU A 224 -10.43 11.82 -2.31
N ALA A 225 -11.63 12.07 -2.81
CA ALA A 225 -12.32 13.31 -2.51
C ALA A 225 -12.68 13.37 -1.02
N ARG A 226 -12.46 14.54 -0.39
CA ARG A 226 -12.88 14.74 1.00
C ARG A 226 -14.39 14.52 1.09
N ARG A 227 -14.81 13.58 1.90
CA ARG A 227 -16.23 13.44 2.25
C ARG A 227 -16.62 14.69 3.04
N GLY A 228 -17.47 15.53 2.45
CA GLY A 228 -18.12 16.62 3.19
C GLY A 228 -18.83 16.06 4.44
N PRO A 229 -19.13 16.90 5.46
CA PRO A 229 -19.93 16.47 6.59
C PRO A 229 -21.22 15.87 6.03
N LEU A 230 -21.51 14.63 6.45
CA LEU A 230 -22.78 13.97 6.10
C LEU A 230 -23.91 14.95 6.46
N ALA A 231 -24.59 15.46 5.44
CA ALA A 231 -25.84 16.17 5.66
C ALA A 231 -26.72 15.18 6.45
N ARG A 232 -26.95 15.48 7.72
CA ARG A 232 -27.93 14.72 8.51
C ARG A 232 -29.24 14.89 7.78
N SER A 233 -29.71 13.85 7.10
CA SER A 233 -31.07 13.82 6.61
C SER A 233 -31.96 13.97 7.85
N ARG A 234 -32.52 15.17 8.01
CA ARG A 234 -33.62 15.37 8.93
C ARG A 234 -34.78 14.56 8.33
N SER A 235 -35.04 13.40 8.90
CA SER A 235 -36.33 12.74 8.75
C SER A 235 -37.36 13.62 9.46
N THR A 236 -38.18 14.29 8.68
CA THR A 236 -39.48 14.82 9.11
C THR A 236 -40.47 13.68 9.17
#